data_555e235b3535dbc9cec44b58e4715d2c
#
_entry.id   555e235b3535dbc9cec44b58e4715d2c
#
_cell.length_a   1.000
_cell.length_b   1.000
_cell.length_c   1.000
_cell.angle_alpha   90.00
_cell.angle_beta   90.00
_cell.angle_gamma   90.00
#
_symmetry.space_group_name_H-M   'P 1'
#
loop_
_entity.id
_entity.type
_entity.pdbx_description
1 polymer ?
#
loop_
_entity_poly.entity_id
_entity_poly.type
_entity_poly.pdbx_seq_one_letter_code
_entity_poly.pdbx_strand_id
1 'polypeptide(L)'
;SDEGEGLWRRFPHLQLDGNLYPTHGLGPVANCLDINRGDRFEYLVSMSSLEAGLTEYRDEHVAPSDPKRQERYRTGDMNTSLIKTALGRTIMLQHDVVSPRPYSRINLISGTRGTFADYPPRIMLEGQPEGDAWAGLDAYKSEFESPLWTRVGELARKLGGHGGMDFIMNYRMVQCLREGLETLWHRRIGGA
;
A
#
# COMPACT_ATOMS: atom_id res chain seq x y z
N SER A 1 -23.48 3.37 8.58
CA SER A 1 -24.30 2.24 9.05
C SER A 1 -23.74 1.71 10.35
N ASP A 2 -24.60 1.41 11.31
CA ASP A 2 -24.23 0.84 12.61
C ASP A 2 -23.77 -0.62 12.49
N GLU A 3 -23.93 -1.20 11.34
CA GLU A 3 -23.59 -2.57 11.01
C GLU A 3 -22.72 -2.59 9.77
N GLY A 4 -21.61 -3.31 9.81
CA GLY A 4 -20.81 -3.53 8.64
C GLY A 4 -19.31 -3.54 8.87
N GLU A 5 -18.62 -3.83 7.81
CA GLU A 5 -17.18 -4.09 7.76
C GLU A 5 -16.31 -2.93 8.26
N GLY A 6 -16.81 -1.70 8.21
CA GLY A 6 -16.09 -0.50 8.65
C GLY A 6 -16.02 -0.28 10.16
N LEU A 7 -16.92 -0.87 10.94
CA LEU A 7 -17.02 -0.61 12.39
C LEU A 7 -15.81 -1.07 13.19
N TRP A 8 -15.09 -2.09 12.75
CA TRP A 8 -13.90 -2.56 13.44
C TRP A 8 -12.77 -1.50 13.51
N ARG A 9 -12.77 -0.52 12.58
CA ARG A 9 -11.81 0.58 12.56
C ARG A 9 -12.14 1.70 13.54
N ARG A 10 -13.38 1.79 14.01
CA ARG A 10 -13.85 2.88 14.86
C ARG A 10 -13.01 3.05 16.12
N PHE A 11 -12.76 1.97 16.87
CA PHE A 11 -11.95 2.03 18.08
C PHE A 11 -10.51 2.51 17.83
N PRO A 12 -9.78 1.99 16.84
CA PRO A 12 -8.50 2.57 16.47
C PRO A 12 -8.56 4.08 16.20
N HIS A 13 -9.55 4.58 15.47
CA HIS A 13 -9.69 6.00 15.17
C HIS A 13 -9.95 6.87 16.43
N LEU A 14 -10.62 6.33 17.44
CA LEU A 14 -10.85 7.02 18.70
C LEU A 14 -9.59 7.11 19.59
N GLN A 15 -8.67 6.17 19.46
CA GLN A 15 -7.58 5.98 20.40
C GLN A 15 -6.20 6.32 19.85
N LEU A 16 -6.00 6.18 18.55
CA LEU A 16 -4.71 6.27 17.91
C LEU A 16 -4.68 7.45 16.91
N ASP A 17 -3.52 8.07 16.81
CA ASP A 17 -3.20 9.01 15.73
C ASP A 17 -2.04 8.44 14.91
N GLY A 18 -2.18 8.44 13.60
CA GLY A 18 -1.18 7.89 12.70
C GLY A 18 -1.77 7.13 11.52
N ASN A 19 -0.90 6.48 10.76
CA ASN A 19 -1.31 5.60 9.68
C ASN A 19 -1.77 4.24 10.22
N LEU A 20 -3.07 4.05 10.29
CA LEU A 20 -3.68 2.82 10.82
C LEU A 20 -3.74 1.67 9.80
N TYR A 21 -3.36 1.92 8.54
CA TYR A 21 -3.44 0.93 7.47
C TYR A 21 -2.29 1.04 6.46
N PRO A 22 -1.03 0.90 6.88
CA PRO A 22 0.13 1.16 6.04
C PRO A 22 0.40 0.10 4.97
N THR A 23 -0.09 -1.13 5.14
CA THR A 23 0.37 -2.31 4.39
C THR A 23 0.15 -2.22 2.89
N HIS A 24 -0.96 -1.67 2.44
CA HIS A 24 -1.28 -1.57 1.01
C HIS A 24 -0.38 -0.60 0.24
N GLY A 25 0.07 0.48 0.89
CA GLY A 25 1.03 1.41 0.31
C GLY A 25 2.47 0.93 0.50
N LEU A 26 2.81 0.55 1.73
CA LEU A 26 4.18 0.23 2.10
C LEU A 26 4.68 -1.11 1.56
N GLY A 27 3.82 -2.12 1.49
CA GLY A 27 4.21 -3.48 1.08
C GLY A 27 4.86 -3.53 -0.31
N PRO A 28 4.21 -3.03 -1.37
CA PRO A 28 4.81 -2.99 -2.71
C PRO A 28 6.11 -2.19 -2.76
N VAL A 29 6.14 -1.01 -2.13
CA VAL A 29 7.33 -0.16 -2.09
C VAL A 29 8.48 -0.83 -1.35
N ALA A 30 8.21 -1.46 -0.21
CA ALA A 30 9.21 -2.22 0.54
C ALA A 30 9.80 -3.36 -0.30
N ASN A 31 8.98 -4.02 -1.12
CA ASN A 31 9.45 -5.05 -2.04
C ASN A 31 10.36 -4.48 -3.13
N CYS A 32 10.02 -3.34 -3.72
CA CYS A 32 10.85 -2.67 -4.73
C CYS A 32 12.19 -2.16 -4.18
N LEU A 33 12.25 -1.83 -2.90
CA LEU A 33 13.44 -1.32 -2.22
C LEU A 33 14.25 -2.41 -1.51
N ASP A 34 13.92 -3.68 -1.68
CA ASP A 34 14.58 -4.82 -1.04
C ASP A 34 14.63 -4.75 0.49
N ILE A 35 13.59 -4.20 1.11
CA ILE A 35 13.48 -4.15 2.57
C ILE A 35 13.47 -5.58 3.12
N ASN A 36 14.31 -5.83 4.13
CA ASN A 36 14.61 -7.13 4.72
C ASN A 36 15.33 -8.12 3.78
N ARG A 37 15.83 -7.64 2.62
CA ARG A 37 16.57 -8.43 1.64
C ARG A 37 17.83 -7.74 1.14
N GLY A 38 18.33 -6.76 1.87
CA GLY A 38 19.51 -5.96 1.55
C GLY A 38 19.41 -4.55 2.09
N ASP A 39 18.20 -4.07 2.35
CA ASP A 39 17.95 -2.81 3.03
C ASP A 39 17.01 -3.02 4.24
N ARG A 40 16.84 -2.02 5.08
CA ARG A 40 15.93 -2.01 6.23
C ARG A 40 15.43 -0.60 6.52
N PHE A 41 14.29 -0.49 7.15
CA PHE A 41 13.85 0.78 7.72
C PHE A 41 14.77 1.16 8.87
N GLU A 42 15.15 2.43 8.94
CA GLU A 42 16.05 2.95 9.97
C GLU A 42 15.31 3.84 10.96
N TYR A 43 14.60 4.84 10.45
CA TYR A 43 13.73 5.68 11.28
C TYR A 43 12.53 6.19 10.49
N LEU A 44 11.55 6.69 11.23
CA LEU A 44 10.31 7.26 10.70
C LEU A 44 9.95 8.51 11.46
N VAL A 45 9.47 9.51 10.73
CA VAL A 45 8.77 10.68 11.29
C VAL A 45 7.37 10.74 10.69
N SER A 46 6.39 11.13 11.50
CA SER A 46 5.00 11.13 11.10
C SER A 46 4.25 12.30 11.69
N MET A 47 3.32 12.83 10.93
CA MET A 47 2.38 13.87 11.40
C MET A 47 1.02 13.65 10.78
N SER A 48 -0.01 14.02 11.51
CA SER A 48 -1.39 14.01 11.04
C SER A 48 -1.91 15.44 10.86
N SER A 49 -2.83 15.60 9.92
CA SER A 49 -3.66 16.80 9.83
C SER A 49 -4.64 16.85 11.02
N LEU A 50 -5.40 17.94 11.12
CA LEU A 50 -6.56 17.97 12.01
C LEU A 50 -7.56 16.86 11.63
N GLU A 51 -8.39 16.48 12.59
CA GLU A 51 -9.55 15.63 12.39
C GLU A 51 -10.78 16.51 12.18
N ALA A 52 -11.50 16.31 11.08
CA ALA A 52 -12.74 16.98 10.74
C ALA A 52 -13.74 16.05 10.06
N GLY A 53 -13.31 15.29 9.08
CA GLY A 53 -14.17 14.52 8.20
C GLY A 53 -14.90 13.35 8.89
N LEU A 54 -14.27 12.67 9.86
CA LEU A 54 -14.96 11.65 10.66
C LEU A 54 -16.03 12.26 11.57
N THR A 55 -15.75 13.42 12.14
CA THR A 55 -16.74 14.17 12.94
C THR A 55 -17.93 14.61 12.08
N GLU A 56 -17.65 15.18 10.91
CA GLU A 56 -18.71 15.59 9.96
C GLU A 56 -19.58 14.39 9.55
N TYR A 57 -18.95 13.30 9.11
CA TYR A 57 -19.64 12.06 8.78
C TYR A 57 -20.52 11.53 9.94
N ARG A 58 -19.97 11.49 11.16
CA ARG A 58 -20.72 11.10 12.35
C ARG A 58 -21.95 12.01 12.55
N ASP A 59 -21.73 13.31 12.41
CA ASP A 59 -22.78 14.30 12.65
C ASP A 59 -23.91 14.25 11.61
N GLU A 60 -23.64 13.79 10.43
CA GLU A 60 -24.64 13.57 9.39
C GLU A 60 -25.37 12.24 9.53
N HIS A 61 -24.71 11.17 9.98
CA HIS A 61 -25.22 9.80 9.87
C HIS A 61 -25.61 9.17 11.21
N VAL A 62 -25.22 9.77 12.33
CA VAL A 62 -25.52 9.24 13.68
C VAL A 62 -26.62 10.11 14.32
N ALA A 63 -27.65 9.46 14.85
CA ALA A 63 -28.76 10.16 15.50
C ALA A 63 -28.25 11.05 16.67
N PRO A 64 -28.84 12.24 16.89
CA PRO A 64 -28.42 13.12 17.99
C PRO A 64 -28.50 12.50 19.38
N SER A 65 -29.39 11.51 19.56
CA SER A 65 -29.59 10.78 20.82
C SER A 65 -28.65 9.58 21.01
N ASP A 66 -27.90 9.20 19.97
CA ASP A 66 -26.96 8.08 20.07
C ASP A 66 -25.69 8.51 20.83
N PRO A 67 -25.22 7.73 21.82
CA PRO A 67 -23.99 8.01 22.55
C PRO A 67 -22.75 8.21 21.66
N LYS A 68 -22.70 7.58 20.49
CA LYS A 68 -21.61 7.75 19.52
C LYS A 68 -21.50 9.20 19.02
N ARG A 69 -22.56 9.99 19.12
CA ARG A 69 -22.55 11.42 18.77
C ARG A 69 -21.56 12.24 19.59
N GLN A 70 -21.19 11.75 20.77
CA GLN A 70 -20.23 12.41 21.68
C GLN A 70 -18.79 11.94 21.49
N GLU A 71 -18.55 11.00 20.57
CA GLU A 71 -17.21 10.49 20.33
C GLU A 71 -16.31 11.56 19.71
N ARG A 72 -15.04 11.51 20.08
CA ARG A 72 -13.98 12.35 19.53
C ARG A 72 -12.91 11.45 18.93
N TYR A 73 -12.65 11.63 17.66
CA TYR A 73 -11.61 10.87 16.96
C TYR A 73 -10.25 11.53 17.18
N ARG A 74 -9.23 10.70 17.37
CA ARG A 74 -7.83 11.14 17.49
C ARG A 74 -7.09 11.08 16.16
N THR A 75 -7.48 10.16 15.28
CA THR A 75 -6.89 10.03 13.94
C THR A 75 -7.20 11.27 13.12
N GLY A 76 -6.17 11.97 12.64
CA GLY A 76 -6.36 13.05 11.68
C GLY A 76 -6.87 12.55 10.34
N ASP A 77 -7.42 13.43 9.54
CA ASP A 77 -7.99 13.08 8.23
C ASP A 77 -6.93 12.54 7.27
N MET A 78 -5.72 13.09 7.33
CA MET A 78 -4.57 12.66 6.56
C MET A 78 -3.36 12.45 7.49
N ASN A 79 -2.77 11.27 7.46
CA ASN A 79 -1.46 11.04 8.09
C ASN A 79 -0.37 10.97 7.02
N THR A 80 0.72 11.69 7.21
CA THR A 80 1.90 11.65 6.35
C THR A 80 3.10 11.15 7.15
N SER A 81 3.71 10.08 6.67
CA SER A 81 4.90 9.48 7.26
C SER A 81 6.07 9.55 6.28
N LEU A 82 7.22 9.96 6.74
CA LEU A 82 8.49 9.92 6.01
C LEU A 82 9.38 8.85 6.64
N ILE A 83 9.83 7.90 5.85
CA ILE A 83 10.64 6.78 6.28
C ILE A 83 12.00 6.87 5.60
N LYS A 84 13.08 6.72 6.36
CA LYS A 84 14.44 6.59 5.88
C LYS A 84 14.89 5.15 5.98
N THR A 85 15.58 4.67 4.94
CA THR A 85 16.21 3.35 4.98
C THR A 85 17.70 3.45 5.28
N ALA A 86 18.29 2.34 5.72
CA ALA A 86 19.70 2.25 6.05
C ALA A 86 20.62 2.53 4.83
N LEU A 87 20.20 2.18 3.62
CA LEU A 87 20.90 2.52 2.39
C LEU A 87 20.58 3.93 1.85
N GLY A 88 19.90 4.75 2.64
CA GLY A 88 19.68 6.16 2.32
C GLY A 88 18.45 6.46 1.45
N ARG A 89 17.63 5.48 1.11
CA ARG A 89 16.38 5.69 0.38
C ARG A 89 15.33 6.34 1.27
N THR A 90 14.37 7.02 0.67
CA THR A 90 13.27 7.68 1.39
C THR A 90 11.93 7.24 0.85
N ILE A 91 10.96 7.09 1.73
CA ILE A 91 9.58 6.75 1.40
C ILE A 91 8.67 7.80 2.02
N MET A 92 7.78 8.39 1.24
CA MET A 92 6.64 9.15 1.73
C MET A 92 5.41 8.25 1.67
N LEU A 93 4.77 8.04 2.80
CA LEU A 93 3.56 7.24 2.90
C LEU A 93 2.43 8.10 3.48
N GLN A 94 1.32 8.15 2.77
CA GLN A 94 0.13 8.87 3.21
C GLN A 94 -1.03 7.90 3.46
N HIS A 95 -1.77 8.15 4.52
CA HIS A 95 -3.02 7.48 4.84
C HIS A 95 -4.12 8.52 4.93
N ASP A 96 -5.04 8.46 3.98
CA ASP A 96 -6.19 9.32 3.90
C ASP A 96 -7.43 8.53 4.36
N VAL A 97 -8.13 9.06 5.32
CA VAL A 97 -9.25 8.37 5.98
C VAL A 97 -10.59 8.71 5.35
N VAL A 98 -10.79 9.96 4.95
CA VAL A 98 -12.13 10.49 4.68
C VAL A 98 -12.25 11.41 3.48
N SER A 99 -11.16 11.80 2.82
CA SER A 99 -11.25 12.76 1.71
C SER A 99 -12.01 12.18 0.53
N PRO A 100 -13.04 12.86 0.00
CA PRO A 100 -13.75 12.43 -1.18
C PRO A 100 -12.87 12.57 -2.41
N ARG A 101 -12.42 11.44 -2.96
CA ARG A 101 -11.57 11.40 -4.15
C ARG A 101 -11.75 10.09 -4.91
N PRO A 102 -11.42 10.04 -6.21
CA PRO A 102 -11.35 8.79 -6.93
C PRO A 102 -10.34 7.85 -6.27
N TYR A 103 -10.62 6.56 -6.32
CA TYR A 103 -9.69 5.56 -5.77
C TYR A 103 -8.33 5.66 -6.45
N SER A 104 -7.30 5.86 -5.66
CA SER A 104 -5.92 5.86 -6.10
C SER A 104 -5.00 5.58 -4.91
N ARG A 105 -3.95 4.82 -5.13
CA ARG A 105 -2.86 4.65 -4.16
C ARG A 105 -1.73 5.64 -4.40
N ILE A 106 -1.78 6.40 -5.49
CA ILE A 106 -0.78 7.40 -5.88
C ILE A 106 0.65 6.82 -5.77
N ASN A 107 0.84 5.59 -6.28
CA ASN A 107 2.16 4.97 -6.23
C ASN A 107 3.09 5.72 -7.17
N LEU A 108 4.23 6.16 -6.65
CA LEU A 108 5.33 6.74 -7.41
C LEU A 108 6.64 6.16 -6.91
N ILE A 109 7.41 5.56 -7.81
CA ILE A 109 8.72 4.98 -7.49
C ILE A 109 9.73 5.56 -8.46
N SER A 110 10.69 6.33 -7.93
CA SER A 110 11.74 6.94 -8.73
C SER A 110 13.08 6.28 -8.43
N GLY A 111 13.74 5.84 -9.48
CA GLY A 111 15.09 5.31 -9.46
C GLY A 111 16.07 6.19 -10.24
N THR A 112 17.31 5.76 -10.33
CA THR A 112 18.37 6.49 -11.06
C THR A 112 18.23 6.44 -12.58
N ARG A 113 17.42 5.50 -13.11
CA ARG A 113 17.26 5.25 -14.54
C ARG A 113 15.81 5.25 -15.01
N GLY A 114 14.88 5.67 -14.16
CA GLY A 114 13.48 5.75 -14.54
C GLY A 114 12.55 5.97 -13.36
N THR A 115 11.30 6.23 -13.69
CA THR A 115 10.23 6.47 -12.74
C THR A 115 8.99 5.69 -13.16
N PHE A 116 8.41 4.97 -12.21
CA PHE A 116 7.09 4.36 -12.36
C PHE A 116 6.06 5.18 -11.59
N ALA A 117 4.89 5.38 -12.18
CA ALA A 117 3.75 5.98 -11.50
C ALA A 117 2.48 5.17 -11.76
N ASP A 118 1.60 5.11 -10.79
CA ASP A 118 0.32 4.43 -10.91
C ASP A 118 -0.83 5.35 -10.55
N TYR A 119 -1.88 5.01 -11.06
CA TYR A 119 -3.22 5.46 -11.40
C TYR A 119 -3.23 6.71 -12.29
N PRO A 120 -3.18 6.53 -13.64
CA PRO A 120 -3.00 5.26 -14.38
C PRO A 120 -1.53 4.78 -14.39
N PRO A 121 -1.32 3.44 -14.60
CA PRO A 121 0.03 2.87 -14.66
C PRO A 121 0.79 3.41 -15.87
N ARG A 122 1.98 3.97 -15.60
CA ARG A 122 2.85 4.60 -16.60
C ARG A 122 4.29 4.56 -16.12
N ILE A 123 5.21 4.65 -17.08
CA ILE A 123 6.63 4.57 -16.80
C ILE A 123 7.40 5.59 -17.67
N MET A 124 8.51 6.05 -17.18
CA MET A 124 9.52 6.78 -17.93
C MET A 124 10.87 6.14 -17.66
N LEU A 125 11.58 5.75 -18.70
CA LEU A 125 12.91 5.15 -18.61
C LEU A 125 13.93 6.00 -19.36
N GLU A 126 15.13 6.08 -18.82
CA GLU A 126 16.26 6.73 -19.47
C GLU A 126 16.50 6.11 -20.85
N GLY A 127 16.55 6.94 -21.89
CA GLY A 127 16.79 6.51 -23.27
C GLY A 127 15.61 5.87 -23.98
N GLN A 128 14.39 5.92 -23.42
CA GLN A 128 13.18 5.47 -24.11
C GLN A 128 12.86 6.34 -25.34
N PRO A 129 12.16 5.78 -26.38
CA PRO A 129 11.82 6.52 -27.61
C PRO A 129 10.96 7.77 -27.38
N GLU A 130 10.12 7.75 -26.35
CA GLU A 130 9.22 8.85 -26.00
C GLU A 130 9.94 10.05 -25.33
N GLY A 131 11.25 9.98 -25.13
CA GLY A 131 12.03 11.01 -24.45
C GLY A 131 11.58 11.19 -22.99
N ASP A 132 11.29 12.43 -22.60
CA ASP A 132 10.85 12.76 -21.22
C ASP A 132 9.33 12.57 -21.00
N ALA A 133 8.62 11.96 -21.94
CA ALA A 133 7.20 11.70 -21.81
C ALA A 133 6.91 10.38 -21.08
N TRP A 134 5.70 10.25 -20.53
CA TRP A 134 5.25 9.00 -19.96
C TRP A 134 4.90 7.97 -21.04
N ALA A 135 5.44 6.77 -20.94
CA ALA A 135 5.06 5.61 -21.73
C ALA A 135 4.08 4.72 -20.98
N GLY A 136 3.28 3.95 -21.73
CA GLY A 136 2.42 2.91 -21.15
C GLY A 136 3.22 1.66 -20.77
N LEU A 137 2.72 0.87 -19.81
CA LEU A 137 3.41 -0.35 -19.38
C LEU A 137 3.33 -1.53 -20.35
N ASP A 138 2.43 -1.48 -21.34
CA ASP A 138 2.15 -2.64 -22.21
C ASP A 138 3.38 -3.09 -23.00
N ALA A 139 4.24 -2.17 -23.40
CA ALA A 139 5.50 -2.46 -24.08
C ALA A 139 6.49 -3.27 -23.22
N TYR A 140 6.36 -3.20 -21.93
CA TYR A 140 7.28 -3.81 -20.96
C TYR A 140 6.73 -5.09 -20.31
N LYS A 141 5.44 -5.37 -20.45
CA LYS A 141 4.80 -6.55 -19.82
C LYS A 141 5.41 -7.87 -20.21
N SER A 142 5.75 -8.06 -21.48
CA SER A 142 6.30 -9.32 -21.95
C SER A 142 7.66 -9.66 -21.33
N GLU A 143 8.44 -8.64 -20.98
CA GLU A 143 9.78 -8.81 -20.43
C GLU A 143 9.76 -8.85 -18.89
N PHE A 144 8.92 -8.04 -18.27
CA PHE A 144 8.95 -7.80 -16.82
C PHE A 144 7.77 -8.40 -16.06
N GLU A 145 6.83 -9.07 -16.74
CA GLU A 145 5.73 -9.74 -16.05
C GLU A 145 6.25 -10.83 -15.10
N SER A 146 5.68 -10.89 -13.91
CA SER A 146 6.05 -11.90 -12.93
C SER A 146 5.87 -13.31 -13.47
N PRO A 147 6.87 -14.21 -13.34
CA PRO A 147 6.73 -15.63 -13.73
C PRO A 147 5.53 -16.33 -13.08
N LEU A 148 5.11 -15.88 -11.90
CA LEU A 148 3.89 -16.41 -11.27
C LEU A 148 2.63 -16.01 -12.05
N TRP A 149 2.54 -14.75 -12.47
CA TRP A 149 1.43 -14.29 -13.29
C TRP A 149 1.41 -14.97 -14.66
N THR A 150 2.54 -15.17 -15.29
CA THR A 150 2.65 -15.91 -16.54
C THR A 150 2.16 -17.34 -16.39
N ARG A 151 2.49 -18.00 -15.27
CA ARG A 151 2.16 -19.42 -15.04
C ARG A 151 0.72 -19.66 -14.60
N VAL A 152 0.20 -18.88 -13.67
CA VAL A 152 -1.11 -19.12 -13.02
C VAL A 152 -2.07 -17.93 -13.03
N GLY A 153 -1.73 -16.84 -13.70
CA GLY A 153 -2.50 -15.60 -13.68
C GLY A 153 -3.92 -15.73 -14.24
N GLU A 154 -4.11 -16.56 -15.28
CA GLU A 154 -5.44 -16.83 -15.83
C GLU A 154 -6.34 -17.55 -14.82
N LEU A 155 -5.81 -18.58 -14.17
CA LEU A 155 -6.50 -19.30 -13.11
C LEU A 155 -6.77 -18.39 -11.92
N ALA A 156 -5.79 -17.57 -11.56
CA ALA A 156 -5.91 -16.61 -10.47
C ALA A 156 -7.06 -15.63 -10.68
N ARG A 157 -7.19 -15.06 -11.88
CA ARG A 157 -8.31 -14.13 -12.21
C ARG A 157 -9.68 -14.80 -12.13
N LYS A 158 -9.74 -16.12 -12.42
CA LYS A 158 -11.02 -16.88 -12.35
C LYS A 158 -11.42 -17.23 -10.92
N LEU A 159 -10.46 -17.52 -10.05
CA LEU A 159 -10.72 -18.13 -8.74
C LEU A 159 -10.46 -17.21 -7.54
N GLY A 160 -9.69 -16.12 -7.70
CA GLY A 160 -9.26 -15.29 -6.60
C GLY A 160 -9.92 -13.92 -6.54
N GLY A 161 -9.96 -13.33 -5.35
CA GLY A 161 -10.36 -11.94 -5.11
C GLY A 161 -9.29 -10.93 -5.59
N HIS A 162 -9.67 -9.65 -5.63
CA HIS A 162 -8.80 -8.53 -6.05
C HIS A 162 -8.11 -8.75 -7.40
N GLY A 163 -8.86 -9.24 -8.40
CA GLY A 163 -8.33 -9.51 -9.75
C GLY A 163 -7.36 -10.68 -9.81
N GLY A 164 -7.40 -11.60 -8.84
CA GLY A 164 -6.54 -12.77 -8.74
C GLY A 164 -5.35 -12.63 -7.79
N MET A 165 -5.16 -11.45 -7.19
CA MET A 165 -4.03 -11.20 -6.30
C MET A 165 -4.06 -12.08 -5.05
N ASP A 166 -5.23 -12.30 -4.46
CA ASP A 166 -5.40 -13.17 -3.29
C ASP A 166 -5.03 -14.62 -3.60
N PHE A 167 -5.40 -15.09 -4.78
CA PHE A 167 -4.99 -16.42 -5.24
C PHE A 167 -3.47 -16.53 -5.39
N ILE A 168 -2.83 -15.58 -6.04
CA ILE A 168 -1.37 -15.57 -6.25
C ILE A 168 -0.63 -15.59 -4.92
N MET A 169 -1.08 -14.80 -3.95
CA MET A 169 -0.48 -14.74 -2.61
C MET A 169 -0.56 -16.10 -1.91
N ASN A 170 -1.74 -16.69 -1.87
CA ASN A 170 -1.95 -18.00 -1.24
C ASN A 170 -1.21 -19.12 -2.00
N TYR A 171 -1.26 -19.11 -3.34
CA TYR A 171 -0.53 -20.05 -4.18
C TYR A 171 0.98 -20.02 -3.87
N ARG A 172 1.57 -18.84 -3.80
CA ARG A 172 2.99 -18.68 -3.49
C ARG A 172 3.33 -19.18 -2.08
N MET A 173 2.51 -18.89 -1.10
CA MET A 173 2.69 -19.38 0.26
C MET A 173 2.67 -20.91 0.31
N VAL A 174 1.66 -21.54 -0.29
CA VAL A 174 1.55 -23.02 -0.35
C VAL A 174 2.73 -23.63 -1.10
N GLN A 175 3.14 -23.02 -2.22
CA GLN A 175 4.31 -23.48 -2.97
C GLN A 175 5.57 -23.45 -2.10
N CYS A 176 5.84 -22.36 -1.40
CA CYS A 176 7.00 -22.25 -0.52
C CYS A 176 7.00 -23.33 0.57
N LEU A 177 5.84 -23.57 1.18
CA LEU A 177 5.70 -24.60 2.22
C LEU A 177 5.94 -26.01 1.68
N ARG A 178 5.45 -26.33 0.47
CA ARG A 178 5.59 -27.66 -0.15
C ARG A 178 7.00 -27.94 -0.66
N GLU A 179 7.66 -26.91 -1.17
CA GLU A 179 8.97 -27.05 -1.82
C GLU A 179 10.13 -26.70 -0.87
N GLY A 180 9.83 -26.36 0.41
CA GLY A 180 10.84 -25.94 1.38
C GLY A 180 11.55 -24.63 1.00
N LEU A 181 10.89 -23.80 0.18
CA LEU A 181 11.45 -22.51 -0.23
C LEU A 181 11.26 -21.47 0.85
N GLU A 182 12.24 -20.59 1.00
CA GLU A 182 12.05 -19.42 1.85
C GLU A 182 10.96 -18.53 1.25
N THR A 183 9.96 -18.20 2.08
CA THR A 183 9.01 -17.15 1.73
C THR A 183 9.74 -15.81 1.74
N LEU A 184 9.28 -14.84 0.95
CA LEU A 184 9.87 -13.50 0.90
C LEU A 184 9.95 -12.81 2.29
N TRP A 185 9.22 -13.32 3.27
CA TRP A 185 9.14 -12.81 4.65
C TRP A 185 10.20 -13.43 5.59
N HIS A 186 10.88 -14.50 5.22
CA HIS A 186 11.75 -15.27 6.12
C HIS A 186 13.22 -15.28 5.79
N ARG A 187 13.71 -14.44 4.88
CA ARG A 187 15.14 -14.20 4.88
C ARG A 187 15.51 -13.51 6.18
N ARG A 188 15.93 -14.31 7.14
CA ARG A 188 16.63 -13.80 8.31
C ARG A 188 17.72 -12.86 7.79
N ILE A 189 17.82 -11.69 8.39
CA ILE A 189 19.05 -10.92 8.39
C ILE A 189 20.03 -11.82 9.14
N GLY A 190 20.52 -12.81 8.43
CA GLY A 190 21.53 -13.72 8.89
C GLY A 190 22.84 -13.03 8.70
N GLY A 191 23.40 -12.75 9.81
CA GLY A 191 24.68 -12.25 10.09
C GLY A 191 25.83 -12.80 9.28
N ALA A 192 26.81 -12.06 9.22
CA ALA A 192 28.17 -12.31 9.65
C ALA A 192 28.76 -10.96 9.93
#